data_4854506a2d884b085c5ea13eac5e8706
#
_entry.id   4854506a2d884b085c5ea13eac5e8706
#
_cell.length_a   1.000
_cell.length_b   1.000
_cell.length_c   1.000
_cell.angle_alpha   90.00
_cell.angle_beta   90.00
_cell.angle_gamma   90.00
#
_symmetry.space_group_name_H-M   'P 1'
#
loop_
_entity.id
_entity.type
_entity.pdbx_description
1 polymer ?
#
loop_
_entity_poly.entity_id
_entity_poly.type
_entity_poly.pdbx_seq_one_letter_code
_entity_poly.pdbx_strand_id
1 'polypeptide(L)'
;MVLVDTGVWIDFLAGRSTPEVSLVVSLLEEKETISYTGQILQELMQGCSDENDAKTIEVHFEPFIELFPQRSSYRLAAKIYRDCRKQGYTIRSSVDCLIAACAIENNCQVHHKDRDFKFIEKVCGLKILRK
;
A
#
# COMPACT_ATOMS: atom_id res chain seq x y z
N MET A 1 -1.06 -1.67 -12.90
CA MET A 1 -1.01 -2.40 -11.63
C MET A 1 -1.18 -1.42 -10.48
N VAL A 2 -1.99 -1.78 -9.51
CA VAL A 2 -2.32 -0.91 -8.38
C VAL A 2 -1.95 -1.60 -7.07
N LEU A 3 -1.19 -0.92 -6.23
CA LEU A 3 -0.88 -1.35 -4.88
C LEU A 3 -1.84 -0.65 -3.93
N VAL A 4 -2.68 -1.42 -3.23
CA VAL A 4 -3.65 -0.89 -2.27
C VAL A 4 -3.04 -0.98 -0.87
N ASP A 5 -3.00 0.16 -0.17
CA ASP A 5 -2.40 0.23 1.16
C ASP A 5 -3.30 -0.37 2.24
N THR A 6 -2.68 -0.71 3.36
CA THR A 6 -3.32 -1.38 4.51
C THR A 6 -4.60 -0.69 4.96
N GLY A 7 -4.58 0.64 5.10
CA GLY A 7 -5.73 1.39 5.62
C GLY A 7 -6.99 1.23 4.77
N VAL A 8 -6.82 1.18 3.45
CA VAL A 8 -7.95 0.96 2.54
C VAL A 8 -8.45 -0.47 2.64
N TRP A 9 -7.54 -1.44 2.71
CA TRP A 9 -7.92 -2.85 2.90
C TRP A 9 -8.68 -3.07 4.21
N ILE A 10 -8.26 -2.41 5.30
CA ILE A 10 -8.96 -2.52 6.58
C ILE A 10 -10.40 -2.07 6.42
N ASP A 11 -10.65 -0.93 5.78
CA ASP A 11 -11.99 -0.43 5.55
C ASP A 11 -12.80 -1.36 4.66
N PHE A 12 -12.18 -1.89 3.61
CA PHE A 12 -12.82 -2.84 2.70
C PHE A 12 -13.24 -4.12 3.45
N LEU A 13 -12.34 -4.70 4.23
CA LEU A 13 -12.62 -5.94 4.98
C LEU A 13 -13.65 -5.72 6.10
N ALA A 14 -13.72 -4.51 6.65
CA ALA A 14 -14.70 -4.16 7.67
C ALA A 14 -16.08 -3.81 7.07
N GLY A 15 -16.22 -3.83 5.76
CA GLY A 15 -17.49 -3.50 5.10
C GLY A 15 -17.86 -2.03 5.13
N ARG A 16 -16.87 -1.14 5.32
CA ARG A 16 -17.14 0.30 5.37
C ARG A 16 -17.38 0.86 3.97
N SER A 17 -18.29 1.83 3.90
CA SER A 17 -18.62 2.51 2.63
C SER A 17 -17.86 3.83 2.56
N THR A 18 -16.75 3.84 1.84
CA THR A 18 -15.93 5.02 1.60
C THR A 18 -15.63 5.13 0.11
N PRO A 19 -15.25 6.33 -0.38
CA PRO A 19 -14.83 6.47 -1.78
C PRO A 19 -13.64 5.57 -2.12
N GLU A 20 -12.71 5.40 -1.19
CA GLU A 20 -11.54 4.56 -1.38
C GLU A 20 -11.91 3.10 -1.51
N VAL A 21 -12.88 2.62 -0.71
CA VAL A 21 -13.40 1.24 -0.81
C VAL A 21 -14.13 1.04 -2.14
N SER A 22 -14.89 2.03 -2.61
CA SER A 22 -15.56 1.95 -3.90
C SER A 22 -14.58 1.77 -5.05
N LEU A 23 -13.41 2.41 -4.97
CA LEU A 23 -12.35 2.21 -5.96
C LEU A 23 -11.81 0.78 -5.94
N VAL A 24 -11.63 0.19 -4.76
CA VAL A 24 -11.19 -1.21 -4.63
C VAL A 24 -12.22 -2.14 -5.29
N VAL A 25 -13.50 -1.92 -5.02
CA VAL A 25 -14.56 -2.72 -5.64
C VAL A 25 -14.48 -2.62 -7.16
N SER A 26 -14.30 -1.41 -7.70
CA SER A 26 -14.15 -1.22 -9.15
C SER A 26 -12.93 -1.97 -9.70
N LEU A 27 -11.79 -1.90 -9.01
CA LEU A 27 -10.58 -2.62 -9.42
C LEU A 27 -10.83 -4.13 -9.50
N LEU A 28 -11.53 -4.68 -8.51
CA LEU A 28 -11.85 -6.11 -8.47
C LEU A 28 -12.82 -6.50 -9.58
N GLU A 29 -13.85 -5.70 -9.81
CA GLU A 29 -14.85 -5.95 -10.86
C GLU A 29 -14.25 -5.86 -12.25
N GLU A 30 -13.35 -4.91 -12.46
CA GLU A 30 -12.67 -4.71 -13.75
C GLU A 30 -11.50 -5.67 -13.94
N LYS A 31 -11.20 -6.51 -12.96
CA LYS A 31 -10.11 -7.48 -12.95
C LYS A 31 -8.75 -6.82 -13.18
N GLU A 32 -8.58 -5.63 -12.62
CA GLU A 32 -7.29 -4.95 -12.63
C GLU A 32 -6.25 -5.71 -11.81
N THR A 33 -5.00 -5.60 -12.21
CA THR A 33 -3.91 -6.24 -11.47
C THR A 33 -3.66 -5.49 -10.17
N ILE A 34 -3.88 -6.19 -9.05
CA ILE A 34 -3.64 -5.67 -7.70
C ILE A 34 -2.36 -6.27 -7.16
N SER A 35 -1.56 -5.46 -6.51
CA SER A 35 -0.32 -5.88 -5.87
C SER A 35 -0.30 -5.48 -4.40
N TYR A 36 0.61 -6.10 -3.65
CA TYR A 36 0.80 -5.83 -2.23
C TYR A 36 2.24 -6.15 -1.85
N THR A 37 2.66 -5.66 -0.70
CA THR A 37 3.94 -6.06 -0.09
C THR A 37 3.66 -6.98 1.10
N GLY A 38 4.66 -7.74 1.52
CA GLY A 38 4.53 -8.60 2.70
C GLY A 38 4.14 -7.83 3.95
N GLN A 39 4.59 -6.58 4.08
CA GLN A 39 4.23 -5.71 5.21
C GLN A 39 2.73 -5.45 5.26
N ILE A 40 2.10 -5.23 4.12
CA ILE A 40 0.65 -5.01 4.06
C ILE A 40 -0.09 -6.27 4.53
N LEU A 41 0.29 -7.43 4.03
CA LEU A 41 -0.31 -8.70 4.45
C LEU A 41 -0.12 -8.92 5.94
N GLN A 42 1.09 -8.67 6.46
CA GLN A 42 1.38 -8.78 7.88
C GLN A 42 0.46 -7.90 8.71
N GLU A 43 0.32 -6.63 8.34
CA GLU A 43 -0.52 -5.69 9.10
C GLU A 43 -1.98 -6.12 9.12
N LEU A 44 -2.49 -6.66 8.02
CA LEU A 44 -3.86 -7.17 7.96
C LEU A 44 -4.04 -8.42 8.83
N MET A 45 -3.09 -9.34 8.78
CA MET A 45 -3.16 -10.57 9.57
C MET A 45 -3.00 -10.30 11.07
N GLN A 46 -2.17 -9.33 11.45
CA GLN A 46 -2.02 -8.91 12.84
C GLN A 46 -3.33 -8.43 13.48
N GLY A 47 -4.20 -7.85 12.67
CA GLY A 47 -5.50 -7.36 13.13
C GLY A 47 -6.51 -8.47 13.39
N CYS A 48 -6.22 -9.70 12.99
CA CYS A 48 -7.12 -10.83 13.18
C CYS A 48 -7.02 -11.38 14.60
N SER A 49 -8.16 -11.86 15.14
CA SER A 49 -8.20 -12.43 16.49
C SER A 49 -7.84 -13.91 16.53
N ASP A 50 -7.93 -14.61 15.40
CA ASP A 50 -7.63 -16.05 15.36
C ASP A 50 -6.97 -16.46 14.02
N GLU A 51 -6.46 -17.70 14.01
CA GLU A 51 -5.75 -18.26 12.86
C GLU A 51 -6.65 -18.43 11.63
N ASN A 52 -7.93 -18.74 11.83
CA ASN A 52 -8.84 -18.96 10.71
C ASN A 52 -9.08 -17.66 9.93
N ASP A 53 -9.27 -16.55 10.64
CA ASP A 53 -9.46 -15.24 10.01
C ASP A 53 -8.19 -14.80 9.27
N ALA A 54 -7.02 -15.00 9.90
CA ALA A 54 -5.74 -14.68 9.27
C ALA A 54 -5.55 -15.50 7.99
N LYS A 55 -5.84 -16.79 8.04
CA LYS A 55 -5.72 -17.66 6.89
C LYS A 55 -6.68 -17.27 5.77
N THR A 56 -7.88 -16.84 6.11
CA THR A 56 -8.86 -16.36 5.12
C THR A 56 -8.32 -15.16 4.36
N ILE A 57 -7.68 -14.21 5.03
CA ILE A 57 -7.04 -13.07 4.39
C ILE A 57 -5.94 -13.56 3.43
N GLU A 58 -5.09 -14.44 3.89
CA GLU A 58 -4.00 -14.98 3.07
C GLU A 58 -4.50 -15.63 1.79
N VAL A 59 -5.57 -16.41 1.90
CA VAL A 59 -6.21 -17.05 0.74
C VAL A 59 -6.77 -16.01 -0.22
N HIS A 60 -7.42 -14.96 0.30
CA HIS A 60 -7.97 -13.91 -0.56
C HIS A 60 -6.88 -13.13 -1.31
N PHE A 61 -5.65 -13.12 -0.81
CA PHE A 61 -4.54 -12.43 -1.44
C PHE A 61 -3.81 -13.29 -2.49
N GLU A 62 -4.11 -14.58 -2.57
CA GLU A 62 -3.45 -15.48 -3.54
C GLU A 62 -3.53 -15.00 -5.01
N PRO A 63 -4.65 -14.42 -5.50
CA PRO A 63 -4.69 -13.92 -6.86
C PRO A 63 -3.90 -12.65 -7.10
N PHE A 64 -3.46 -11.96 -6.04
CA PHE A 64 -2.73 -10.69 -6.16
C PHE A 64 -1.24 -10.93 -6.31
N ILE A 65 -0.51 -9.93 -6.80
CA ILE A 65 0.93 -10.03 -7.01
C ILE A 65 1.65 -9.50 -5.78
N GLU A 66 2.46 -10.35 -5.17
CA GLU A 66 3.33 -9.92 -4.07
C GLU A 66 4.59 -9.28 -4.62
N LEU A 67 4.89 -8.06 -4.15
CA LEU A 67 6.10 -7.33 -4.49
C LEU A 67 7.13 -7.53 -3.36
N PHE A 68 8.34 -7.91 -3.74
CA PHE A 68 9.40 -8.20 -2.78
C PHE A 68 10.43 -7.08 -2.79
N PRO A 69 10.65 -6.37 -1.66
CA PRO A 69 11.68 -5.34 -1.59
C PRO A 69 13.06 -5.92 -1.85
N GLN A 70 13.84 -5.22 -2.66
CA GLN A 70 15.24 -5.52 -2.92
C GLN A 70 16.12 -4.53 -2.16
N ARG A 71 17.44 -4.72 -2.22
CA ARG A 71 18.35 -3.75 -1.60
C ARG A 71 18.11 -2.34 -2.15
N SER A 72 17.86 -2.20 -3.43
CA SER A 72 17.54 -0.92 -4.07
C SER A 72 16.28 -0.29 -3.50
N SER A 73 15.30 -1.09 -3.13
CA SER A 73 14.05 -0.61 -2.52
C SER A 73 14.32 0.06 -1.18
N TYR A 74 15.17 -0.55 -0.36
CA TYR A 74 15.53 0.01 0.95
C TYR A 74 16.33 1.31 0.80
N ARG A 75 17.24 1.37 -0.16
CA ARG A 75 17.98 2.62 -0.44
C ARG A 75 17.05 3.73 -0.89
N LEU A 76 16.12 3.41 -1.79
CA LEU A 76 15.14 4.39 -2.28
C LEU A 76 14.20 4.83 -1.16
N ALA A 77 13.73 3.92 -0.33
CA ALA A 77 12.88 4.25 0.82
C ALA A 77 13.59 5.20 1.79
N ALA A 78 14.87 4.95 2.07
CA ALA A 78 15.66 5.82 2.93
C ALA A 78 15.81 7.22 2.31
N LYS A 79 16.04 7.29 1.00
CA LYS A 79 16.11 8.58 0.28
C LYS A 79 14.79 9.33 0.34
N ILE A 80 13.67 8.64 0.10
CA ILE A 80 12.33 9.25 0.19
C ILE A 80 12.11 9.83 1.59
N TYR A 81 12.45 9.07 2.63
CA TYR A 81 12.32 9.53 4.00
C TYR A 81 13.14 10.80 4.26
N ARG A 82 14.41 10.81 3.82
CA ARG A 82 15.28 11.97 3.98
C ARG A 82 14.75 13.19 3.21
N ASP A 83 14.28 12.98 1.99
CA ASP A 83 13.75 14.06 1.14
C ASP A 83 12.48 14.66 1.75
N CYS A 84 11.59 13.83 2.31
CA CYS A 84 10.43 14.31 3.06
C CYS A 84 10.86 15.17 4.25
N ARG A 85 11.82 14.69 5.03
CA ARG A 85 12.32 15.41 6.19
C ARG A 85 12.91 16.77 5.81
N LYS A 86 13.64 16.84 4.70
CA LYS A 86 14.20 18.10 4.20
C LYS A 86 13.13 19.12 3.82
N GLN A 87 11.97 18.63 3.37
CA GLN A 87 10.83 19.49 3.03
C GLN A 87 9.96 19.83 4.25
N GLY A 88 10.33 19.37 5.42
CA GLY A 88 9.56 19.61 6.64
C GLY A 88 8.41 18.63 6.85
N TYR A 89 8.32 17.57 6.07
CA TYR A 89 7.29 16.54 6.24
C TYR A 89 7.78 15.45 7.19
N THR A 90 7.03 15.20 8.26
CA THR A 90 7.30 14.11 9.19
C THR A 90 6.51 12.89 8.76
N ILE A 91 7.22 11.84 8.35
CA ILE A 91 6.61 10.56 8.01
C ILE A 91 6.54 9.70 9.27
N ARG A 92 5.33 9.28 9.64
CA ARG A 92 5.09 8.54 10.88
C ARG A 92 5.57 7.10 10.80
N SER A 93 5.60 6.52 9.62
CA SER A 93 6.03 5.13 9.42
C SER A 93 6.99 5.03 8.24
N SER A 94 8.19 4.52 8.50
CA SER A 94 9.18 4.26 7.44
C SER A 94 8.70 3.15 6.47
N VAL A 95 7.74 2.32 6.90
CA VAL A 95 7.13 1.30 6.03
C VAL A 95 6.43 1.95 4.84
N ASP A 96 5.81 3.10 5.02
CA ASP A 96 5.17 3.82 3.91
C ASP A 96 6.17 4.22 2.84
N CYS A 97 7.37 4.61 3.25
CA CYS A 97 8.45 4.91 2.30
C CYS A 97 8.90 3.66 1.54
N LEU A 98 8.94 2.51 2.21
CA LEU A 98 9.29 1.24 1.58
C LEU A 98 8.20 0.81 0.58
N ILE A 99 6.95 0.95 0.94
CA ILE A 99 5.82 0.65 0.05
C ILE A 99 5.90 1.54 -1.19
N ALA A 100 6.15 2.85 -1.00
CA ALA A 100 6.32 3.79 -2.10
C ALA A 100 7.50 3.38 -3.01
N ALA A 101 8.61 2.99 -2.42
CA ALA A 101 9.78 2.53 -3.19
C ALA A 101 9.46 1.31 -4.04
N CYS A 102 8.77 0.32 -3.47
CA CYS A 102 8.35 -0.88 -4.19
C CYS A 102 7.39 -0.52 -5.34
N ALA A 103 6.46 0.39 -5.10
CA ALA A 103 5.52 0.83 -6.13
C ALA A 103 6.25 1.52 -7.29
N ILE A 104 7.20 2.41 -6.99
CA ILE A 104 7.98 3.11 -8.01
C ILE A 104 8.77 2.10 -8.84
N GLU A 105 9.47 1.18 -8.19
CA GLU A 105 10.32 0.19 -8.86
C GLU A 105 9.52 -0.78 -9.73
N ASN A 106 8.26 -1.00 -9.41
CA ASN A 106 7.38 -1.91 -10.14
C ASN A 106 6.35 -1.18 -11.01
N ASN A 107 6.50 0.13 -11.16
CA ASN A 107 5.60 0.96 -11.96
C ASN A 107 4.13 0.81 -11.56
N CYS A 108 3.86 0.75 -10.26
CA CYS A 108 2.52 0.67 -9.71
C CYS A 108 2.00 2.04 -9.31
N GLN A 109 0.70 2.23 -9.44
CA GLN A 109 0.01 3.31 -8.76
C GLN A 109 -0.32 2.85 -7.34
N VAL A 110 -0.29 3.77 -6.37
CA VAL A 110 -0.67 3.48 -4.99
C VAL A 110 -2.07 4.02 -4.72
N HIS A 111 -2.89 3.21 -4.09
CA HIS A 111 -4.21 3.61 -3.61
C HIS A 111 -4.20 3.62 -2.08
N HIS A 112 -4.41 4.80 -1.50
CA HIS A 112 -4.27 5.02 -0.05
C HIS A 112 -5.28 6.02 0.47
N LYS A 113 -5.36 6.13 1.79
CA LYS A 113 -6.13 7.17 2.49
C LYS A 113 -5.30 7.93 3.52
N ASP A 114 -3.97 7.73 3.55
CA ASP A 114 -3.08 8.32 4.55
C ASP A 114 -2.38 9.55 3.98
N ARG A 115 -2.32 10.62 4.79
CA ARG A 115 -1.64 11.87 4.42
C ARG A 115 -0.14 11.71 4.18
N ASP A 116 0.50 10.69 4.78
CA ASP A 116 1.92 10.46 4.59
C ASP A 116 2.25 10.16 3.13
N PHE A 117 1.40 9.43 2.43
CA PHE A 117 1.57 9.21 0.99
C PHE A 117 1.41 10.50 0.18
N LYS A 118 0.61 11.45 0.64
CA LYS A 118 0.51 12.76 -0.01
C LYS A 118 1.83 13.53 0.08
N PHE A 119 2.53 13.43 1.21
CA PHE A 119 3.85 14.04 1.37
C PHE A 119 4.88 13.32 0.51
N ILE A 120 4.86 12.00 0.51
CA ILE A 120 5.77 11.18 -0.29
C ILE A 120 5.63 11.50 -1.78
N GLU A 121 4.40 11.63 -2.27
CA GLU A 121 4.13 11.98 -3.67
C GLU A 121 4.82 13.29 -4.06
N LYS A 122 4.89 14.26 -3.16
CA LYS A 122 5.47 15.57 -3.43
C LYS A 122 6.98 15.56 -3.60
N VAL A 123 7.67 14.56 -3.07
CA VAL A 123 9.15 14.51 -3.08
C VAL A 123 9.72 13.47 -4.02
N CYS A 124 8.90 12.60 -4.59
CA CYS A 124 9.39 11.55 -5.48
C CYS A 124 8.37 11.25 -6.58
N GLY A 125 8.75 10.33 -7.47
CA GLY A 125 7.94 9.98 -8.65
C GLY A 125 6.81 8.99 -8.37
N LEU A 126 6.30 8.92 -7.14
CA LEU A 126 5.21 8.03 -6.81
C LEU A 126 3.94 8.42 -7.55
N LYS A 127 3.30 7.43 -8.19
CA LYS A 127 2.02 7.62 -8.87
C LYS A 127 0.90 7.20 -7.96
N ILE A 128 -0.06 8.09 -7.76
CA ILE A 128 -1.25 7.83 -6.93
C ILE A 128 -2.43 7.54 -7.85
N LEU A 129 -3.21 6.51 -7.48
CA LEU A 129 -4.44 6.21 -8.21
C LEU A 129 -5.45 7.32 -7.97
N ARG A 130 -5.89 7.93 -9.06
CA ARG A 130 -6.93 8.96 -9.03
C ARG A 130 -8.04 8.58 -9.99
N LYS A 131 -9.22 8.93 -9.62
CA LYS A 131 -10.37 8.72 -10.47
C LYS A 131 -10.88 10.02 -11.02
#